data_74c417b53857f55659837f436c6b15ec
#
_entry.id   74c417b53857f55659837f436c6b15ec
#
_cell.length_a   1.000
_cell.length_b   1.000
_cell.length_c   1.000
_cell.angle_alpha   90.00
_cell.angle_beta   90.00
_cell.angle_gamma   90.00
#
_symmetry.space_group_name_H-M   'P 1'
#
loop_
_entity.id
_entity.type
_entity.pdbx_description
1 polymer ?
#
loop_
_entity_poly.entity_id
_entity_poly.type
_entity_poly.pdbx_seq_one_letter_code
_entity_poly.pdbx_strand_id
1 'polypeptide(L)'
;GEVWIAGGQSNMEFYLRYDQDFRQGKRPAFNDDIRFYDVPEICYEGQEQDFDYSRMGFWRRCVPEEVEYFSAVGYYFAEKLWEDLQVPVGIIGCNKGGSCTQTWMSREALKAHGQVWLDDYEREIASVNYPAYQEAMRKNPRMNMGDPFADSFAEETLYGIGAKRQRELMEQLASAMEGQPMLHYDNRPGCYYEYMLKKIAGVQAR
;
A
#
# COMPACT_ATOMS: atom_id res chain seq x y z
N GLY A 1 20.66 16.33 4.47
CA GLY A 1 20.03 15.37 3.58
C GLY A 1 18.63 15.80 3.20
N GLU A 2 18.05 15.08 2.30
CA GLU A 2 16.69 15.32 1.80
C GLU A 2 15.80 14.14 2.20
N VAL A 3 14.53 14.42 2.58
CA VAL A 3 13.52 13.39 2.82
C VAL A 3 12.29 13.74 2.00
N TRP A 4 11.79 12.76 1.24
CA TRP A 4 10.65 12.93 0.33
C TRP A 4 9.59 11.87 0.57
N ILE A 5 8.32 12.22 0.31
CA ILE A 5 7.20 11.29 0.41
C ILE A 5 6.79 10.85 -1.00
N ALA A 6 6.89 9.55 -1.26
CA ALA A 6 6.36 8.89 -2.44
C ALA A 6 4.90 8.48 -2.19
N GLY A 7 3.99 9.46 -2.35
CA GLY A 7 2.56 9.28 -2.11
C GLY A 7 1.78 9.02 -3.38
N GLY A 8 0.75 8.19 -3.31
CA GLY A 8 -0.12 7.92 -4.45
C GLY A 8 -0.78 6.55 -4.41
N GLN A 9 -1.03 6.02 -5.59
CA GLN A 9 -1.63 4.69 -5.76
C GLN A 9 -0.74 3.79 -6.65
N SER A 10 -1.30 2.88 -7.43
CA SER A 10 -0.59 1.80 -8.16
C SER A 10 0.65 2.24 -8.96
N ASN A 11 0.63 3.42 -9.59
CA ASN A 11 1.81 3.89 -10.33
C ASN A 11 2.97 4.29 -9.39
N MET A 12 2.67 4.78 -8.20
CA MET A 12 3.68 5.09 -7.21
C MET A 12 4.11 3.84 -6.43
N GLU A 13 3.20 2.91 -6.17
CA GLU A 13 3.49 1.62 -5.53
C GLU A 13 4.29 0.67 -6.43
N PHE A 14 4.26 0.87 -7.76
CA PHE A 14 4.89 -0.02 -8.74
C PHE A 14 6.32 -0.40 -8.34
N TYR A 15 6.51 -1.67 -7.97
CA TYR A 15 7.77 -2.14 -7.41
C TYR A 15 8.89 -2.21 -8.44
N LEU A 16 10.10 -1.89 -8.02
CA LEU A 16 11.29 -1.91 -8.86
C LEU A 16 11.51 -3.28 -9.51
N ARG A 17 11.18 -4.38 -8.83
CA ARG A 17 11.26 -5.75 -9.39
C ARG A 17 10.42 -5.96 -10.65
N TYR A 18 9.41 -5.13 -10.89
CA TYR A 18 8.56 -5.18 -12.09
C TYR A 18 9.05 -4.28 -13.21
N ASP A 19 10.01 -3.42 -12.90
CA ASP A 19 10.63 -2.55 -13.89
C ASP A 19 11.39 -3.36 -14.95
N GLN A 20 11.38 -2.86 -16.18
CA GLN A 20 11.97 -3.56 -17.32
C GLN A 20 13.49 -3.76 -17.14
N ASP A 21 14.19 -2.76 -16.68
CA ASP A 21 15.64 -2.79 -16.50
C ASP A 21 16.01 -3.78 -15.40
N PHE A 22 15.27 -3.77 -14.29
CA PHE A 22 15.47 -4.73 -13.21
C PHE A 22 15.24 -6.18 -13.68
N ARG A 23 14.20 -6.43 -14.47
CA ARG A 23 13.92 -7.75 -15.07
C ARG A 23 15.00 -8.20 -16.04
N GLN A 24 15.66 -7.26 -16.72
CA GLN A 24 16.80 -7.55 -17.59
C GLN A 24 18.12 -7.76 -16.83
N GLY A 25 18.08 -7.81 -15.51
CA GLY A 25 19.25 -8.05 -14.67
C GLY A 25 20.07 -6.81 -14.32
N LYS A 26 19.60 -5.62 -14.67
CA LYS A 26 20.19 -4.37 -14.22
C LYS A 26 19.79 -4.12 -12.78
N ARG A 27 20.63 -4.55 -11.85
CA ARG A 27 20.37 -4.39 -10.42
C ARG A 27 20.78 -3.00 -9.94
N PRO A 28 20.04 -2.41 -8.99
CA PRO A 28 20.48 -1.20 -8.31
C PRO A 28 21.87 -1.37 -7.72
N ALA A 29 22.69 -0.34 -7.84
CA ALA A 29 23.95 -0.31 -7.12
C ALA A 29 23.70 -0.10 -5.64
N PHE A 30 24.57 -0.70 -4.81
CA PHE A 30 24.59 -0.38 -3.39
C PHE A 30 24.88 1.13 -3.20
N ASN A 31 24.06 1.79 -2.37
CA ASN A 31 24.25 3.20 -2.05
C ASN A 31 23.91 3.45 -0.57
N ASP A 32 24.94 3.77 0.22
CA ASP A 32 24.80 4.05 1.64
C ASP A 32 24.14 5.41 1.96
N ASP A 33 24.03 6.29 0.99
CA ASP A 33 23.39 7.60 1.15
C ASP A 33 21.90 7.59 0.81
N ILE A 34 21.37 6.48 0.29
CA ILE A 34 19.94 6.33 -0.01
C ILE A 34 19.29 5.38 0.99
N ARG A 35 18.13 5.79 1.51
CA ARG A 35 17.30 4.98 2.43
C ARG A 35 15.85 4.99 2.01
N PHE A 36 15.18 3.88 2.29
CA PHE A 36 13.76 3.68 2.00
C PHE A 36 13.00 3.31 3.26
N TYR A 37 11.80 3.85 3.38
CA TYR A 37 10.86 3.54 4.46
C TYR A 37 9.50 3.29 3.82
N ASP A 38 8.91 2.11 3.99
CA ASP A 38 7.54 1.85 3.58
C ASP A 38 6.62 1.97 4.79
N VAL A 39 5.61 2.82 4.66
CA VAL A 39 4.54 2.92 5.65
C VAL A 39 3.70 1.64 5.56
N PRO A 40 3.45 0.93 6.68
CA PRO A 40 2.55 -0.22 6.66
C PRO A 40 1.18 0.13 6.09
N GLU A 41 0.70 -0.67 5.15
CA GLU A 41 -0.54 -0.45 4.40
C GLU A 41 -1.78 -0.79 5.24
N ILE A 42 -2.00 -0.02 6.28
CA ILE A 42 -3.08 -0.22 7.24
C ILE A 42 -4.26 0.67 6.87
N CYS A 43 -5.47 0.11 6.86
CA CYS A 43 -6.71 0.84 6.58
C CYS A 43 -7.78 0.72 7.68
N TYR A 44 -7.55 -0.10 8.70
CA TYR A 44 -8.44 -0.21 9.87
C TYR A 44 -7.66 -0.50 11.16
N GLU A 45 -8.26 -0.22 12.30
CA GLU A 45 -7.66 -0.44 13.62
C GLU A 45 -7.45 -1.94 13.88
N GLY A 46 -6.24 -2.29 14.31
CA GLY A 46 -5.87 -3.67 14.64
C GLY A 46 -5.44 -4.52 13.45
N GLN A 47 -5.43 -3.98 12.24
CA GLN A 47 -4.99 -4.71 11.05
C GLN A 47 -3.57 -5.26 11.20
N GLU A 48 -2.69 -4.57 11.90
CA GLU A 48 -1.34 -5.01 12.21
C GLU A 48 -1.25 -6.30 13.01
N GLN A 49 -2.36 -6.73 13.63
CA GLN A 49 -2.46 -8.01 14.34
C GLN A 49 -2.88 -9.15 13.42
N ASP A 50 -3.48 -8.81 12.30
CA ASP A 50 -4.02 -9.78 11.32
C ASP A 50 -3.00 -10.10 10.21
N PHE A 51 -1.98 -9.26 10.00
CA PHE A 51 -1.04 -9.34 8.87
C PHE A 51 0.41 -9.15 9.29
N ASP A 52 1.32 -9.76 8.51
CA ASP A 52 2.74 -9.60 8.71
C ASP A 52 3.27 -8.34 8.01
N TYR A 53 3.59 -7.33 8.80
CA TYR A 53 4.26 -6.10 8.35
C TYR A 53 5.74 -6.06 8.73
N SER A 54 6.37 -7.22 8.97
CA SER A 54 7.75 -7.32 9.44
C SER A 54 8.78 -6.63 8.55
N ARG A 55 8.43 -6.37 7.29
CA ARG A 55 9.29 -5.67 6.32
C ARG A 55 8.94 -4.19 6.12
N MET A 56 7.92 -3.68 6.79
CA MET A 56 7.46 -2.29 6.71
C MET A 56 7.67 -1.57 8.05
N GLY A 57 7.58 -0.24 8.03
CA GLY A 57 7.64 0.56 9.26
C GLY A 57 9.04 0.83 9.79
N PHE A 58 10.09 0.60 9.00
CA PHE A 58 11.47 0.95 9.36
C PHE A 58 12.30 1.36 8.13
N TRP A 59 13.39 2.06 8.37
CA TRP A 59 14.31 2.48 7.33
C TRP A 59 15.15 1.31 6.81
N ARG A 60 15.12 1.12 5.50
CA ARG A 60 15.88 0.09 4.80
C ARG A 60 17.02 0.70 3.98
N ARG A 61 18.01 -0.12 3.68
CA ARG A 61 19.19 0.25 2.90
C ARG A 61 18.89 0.15 1.40
N CYS A 62 19.59 0.94 0.61
CA CYS A 62 19.60 0.77 -0.85
C CYS A 62 20.54 -0.37 -1.25
N VAL A 63 20.07 -1.59 -1.06
CA VAL A 63 20.71 -2.83 -1.53
C VAL A 63 19.72 -3.59 -2.40
N PRO A 64 20.17 -4.34 -3.41
CA PRO A 64 19.26 -4.99 -4.38
C PRO A 64 18.16 -5.82 -3.73
N GLU A 65 18.49 -6.55 -2.66
CA GLU A 65 17.58 -7.46 -1.96
C GLU A 65 16.49 -6.75 -1.16
N GLU A 66 16.74 -5.49 -0.78
CA GLU A 66 15.76 -4.70 -0.01
C GLU A 66 14.97 -3.74 -0.89
N VAL A 67 15.60 -3.18 -1.93
CA VAL A 67 14.96 -2.15 -2.77
C VAL A 67 14.05 -2.74 -3.86
N GLU A 68 14.18 -4.01 -4.19
CA GLU A 68 13.38 -4.64 -5.24
C GLU A 68 11.87 -4.55 -5.00
N TYR A 69 11.44 -4.45 -3.75
CA TYR A 69 10.05 -4.30 -3.34
C TYR A 69 9.67 -2.85 -2.98
N PHE A 70 10.51 -1.90 -3.33
CA PHE A 70 10.21 -0.48 -3.18
C PHE A 70 9.69 0.12 -4.49
N SER A 71 9.03 1.28 -4.38
CA SER A 71 8.58 2.07 -5.53
C SER A 71 9.69 2.30 -6.55
N ALA A 72 9.51 1.87 -7.79
CA ALA A 72 10.45 2.16 -8.87
C ALA A 72 10.58 3.67 -9.11
N VAL A 73 9.46 4.40 -9.07
CA VAL A 73 9.47 5.87 -9.21
C VAL A 73 10.24 6.51 -8.07
N GLY A 74 9.99 6.06 -6.83
CA GLY A 74 10.73 6.54 -5.66
C GLY A 74 12.22 6.24 -5.73
N TYR A 75 12.59 5.03 -6.20
CA TYR A 75 13.98 4.64 -6.38
C TYR A 75 14.70 5.53 -7.40
N TYR A 76 14.20 5.63 -8.62
CA TYR A 76 14.86 6.43 -9.68
C TYR A 76 14.90 7.92 -9.33
N PHE A 77 13.89 8.43 -8.64
CA PHE A 77 13.90 9.78 -8.12
C PHE A 77 15.02 9.99 -7.09
N ALA A 78 15.15 9.07 -6.13
CA ALA A 78 16.18 9.14 -5.10
C ALA A 78 17.59 9.06 -5.69
N GLU A 79 17.81 8.15 -6.63
CA GLU A 79 19.08 7.97 -7.33
C GLU A 79 19.48 9.25 -8.05
N LYS A 80 18.56 9.82 -8.84
CA LYS A 80 18.81 11.05 -9.58
C LYS A 80 19.05 12.25 -8.67
N LEU A 81 18.29 12.37 -7.59
CA LEU A 81 18.45 13.44 -6.62
C LEU A 81 19.80 13.34 -5.88
N TRP A 82 20.21 12.13 -5.51
CA TRP A 82 21.50 11.89 -4.91
C TRP A 82 22.66 12.23 -5.87
N GLU A 83 22.56 11.83 -7.14
CA GLU A 83 23.54 12.17 -8.17
C GLU A 83 23.74 13.67 -8.30
N ASP A 84 22.64 14.43 -8.32
CA ASP A 84 22.68 15.88 -8.56
C ASP A 84 23.12 16.67 -7.32
N LEU A 85 22.72 16.24 -6.12
CA LEU A 85 22.95 16.99 -4.89
C LEU A 85 24.08 16.46 -4.03
N GLN A 86 24.49 15.21 -4.18
CA GLN A 86 25.54 14.54 -3.39
C GLN A 86 25.29 14.66 -1.87
N VAL A 87 24.02 14.50 -1.46
CA VAL A 87 23.59 14.47 -0.07
C VAL A 87 22.78 13.22 0.20
N PRO A 88 22.71 12.74 1.46
CA PRO A 88 21.84 11.61 1.80
C PRO A 88 20.36 11.88 1.45
N VAL A 89 19.70 10.87 0.86
CA VAL A 89 18.30 10.95 0.42
C VAL A 89 17.49 9.84 1.10
N GLY A 90 16.40 10.23 1.74
CA GLY A 90 15.41 9.33 2.30
C GLY A 90 14.09 9.40 1.52
N ILE A 91 13.52 8.26 1.17
CA ILE A 91 12.19 8.19 0.55
C ILE A 91 11.24 7.44 1.48
N ILE A 92 10.10 8.05 1.74
CA ILE A 92 9.00 7.43 2.50
C ILE A 92 7.92 7.02 1.50
N GLY A 93 7.77 5.73 1.27
CA GLY A 93 6.65 5.15 0.52
C GLY A 93 5.38 5.24 1.36
N CYS A 94 4.43 6.05 0.93
CA CYS A 94 3.10 6.16 1.51
C CYS A 94 2.07 6.11 0.38
N ASN A 95 1.91 4.91 -0.16
CA ASN A 95 1.11 4.65 -1.35
C ASN A 95 0.34 3.35 -1.19
N LYS A 96 -0.76 3.21 -1.96
CA LYS A 96 -1.56 1.99 -1.98
C LYS A 96 -2.28 1.86 -3.31
N GLY A 97 -2.00 0.78 -4.03
CA GLY A 97 -2.64 0.45 -5.31
C GLY A 97 -4.15 0.28 -5.17
N GLY A 98 -4.90 0.76 -6.16
CA GLY A 98 -6.36 0.72 -6.14
C GLY A 98 -7.04 1.74 -5.24
N SER A 99 -6.29 2.53 -4.46
CA SER A 99 -6.88 3.52 -3.56
C SER A 99 -7.50 4.71 -4.31
N CYS A 100 -8.60 5.22 -3.77
CA CYS A 100 -9.30 6.39 -4.29
C CYS A 100 -8.93 7.65 -3.49
N THR A 101 -9.12 8.83 -4.08
CA THR A 101 -8.76 10.11 -3.45
C THR A 101 -9.38 10.30 -2.06
N GLN A 102 -10.65 9.93 -1.90
CA GLN A 102 -11.37 10.08 -0.64
C GLN A 102 -10.77 9.27 0.52
N THR A 103 -10.01 8.22 0.24
CA THR A 103 -9.35 7.41 1.28
C THR A 103 -8.16 8.13 1.92
N TRP A 104 -7.59 9.09 1.21
CA TRP A 104 -6.45 9.91 1.62
C TRP A 104 -6.84 11.29 2.20
N MET A 105 -8.13 11.59 2.28
CA MET A 105 -8.63 12.86 2.81
C MET A 105 -8.89 12.79 4.31
N SER A 106 -8.59 13.88 5.04
CA SER A 106 -9.00 13.98 6.44
C SER A 106 -10.52 13.99 6.57
N ARG A 107 -11.04 13.64 7.74
CA ARG A 107 -12.49 13.68 8.00
C ARG A 107 -13.07 15.10 7.85
N GLU A 108 -12.29 16.11 8.22
CA GLU A 108 -12.67 17.52 8.07
C GLU A 108 -12.78 17.91 6.60
N ALA A 109 -11.79 17.52 5.78
CA ALA A 109 -11.82 17.77 4.34
C ALA A 109 -12.96 17.01 3.66
N LEU A 110 -13.25 15.78 4.07
CA LEU A 110 -14.38 15.00 3.56
C LEU A 110 -15.71 15.68 3.89
N LYS A 111 -15.92 16.15 5.12
CA LYS A 111 -17.13 16.88 5.49
C LYS A 111 -17.30 18.19 4.72
N ALA A 112 -16.20 18.87 4.43
CA ALA A 112 -16.24 20.15 3.72
C ALA A 112 -16.45 20.00 2.20
N HIS A 113 -15.88 18.97 1.60
CA HIS A 113 -15.74 18.84 0.14
C HIS A 113 -16.13 17.48 -0.43
N GLY A 114 -16.39 16.50 0.41
CA GLY A 114 -16.60 15.10 0.03
C GLY A 114 -17.74 14.40 0.76
N GLN A 115 -18.74 15.12 1.24
CA GLN A 115 -19.86 14.56 2.01
C GLN A 115 -20.56 13.42 1.26
N VAL A 116 -20.64 13.51 -0.06
CA VAL A 116 -21.22 12.45 -0.91
C VAL A 116 -20.57 11.08 -0.68
N TRP A 117 -19.24 11.03 -0.54
CA TRP A 117 -18.52 9.78 -0.29
C TRP A 117 -18.76 9.21 1.10
N LEU A 118 -18.96 10.09 2.11
CA LEU A 118 -19.35 9.65 3.45
C LEU A 118 -20.75 9.04 3.43
N ASP A 119 -21.71 9.72 2.79
CA ASP A 119 -23.10 9.25 2.69
C ASP A 119 -23.20 7.93 1.89
N ASP A 120 -22.43 7.80 0.83
CA ASP A 120 -22.36 6.58 0.01
C ASP A 120 -21.81 5.42 0.83
N TYR A 121 -20.73 5.64 1.56
CA TYR A 121 -20.12 4.62 2.41
C TYR A 121 -21.05 4.20 3.56
N GLU A 122 -21.74 5.16 4.21
CA GLU A 122 -22.71 4.85 5.26
C GLU A 122 -23.88 4.01 4.73
N ARG A 123 -24.35 4.28 3.51
CA ARG A 123 -25.38 3.45 2.86
C ARG A 123 -24.88 2.04 2.54
N GLU A 124 -23.66 1.92 2.07
CA GLU A 124 -23.02 0.62 1.81
C GLU A 124 -22.93 -0.22 3.08
N ILE A 125 -22.40 0.35 4.16
CA ILE A 125 -22.27 -0.34 5.46
C ILE A 125 -23.64 -0.75 6.01
N ALA A 126 -24.66 0.10 5.90
CA ALA A 126 -25.99 -0.20 6.39
C ALA A 126 -26.65 -1.39 5.68
N SER A 127 -26.19 -1.71 4.46
CA SER A 127 -26.68 -2.85 3.67
C SER A 127 -25.98 -4.17 3.95
N VAL A 128 -24.90 -4.16 4.76
CA VAL A 128 -24.00 -5.29 4.99
C VAL A 128 -23.95 -5.65 6.48
N ASN A 129 -23.89 -6.94 6.78
CA ASN A 129 -23.50 -7.40 8.10
C ASN A 129 -21.98 -7.16 8.30
N TYR A 130 -21.63 -5.94 8.70
CA TYR A 130 -20.24 -5.49 8.80
C TYR A 130 -19.36 -6.36 9.73
N PRO A 131 -19.82 -6.80 10.92
CA PRO A 131 -19.03 -7.73 11.73
C PRO A 131 -18.75 -9.07 11.05
N ALA A 132 -19.73 -9.62 10.33
CA ALA A 132 -19.53 -10.86 9.59
C ALA A 132 -18.57 -10.67 8.42
N TYR A 133 -18.64 -9.53 7.76
CA TYR A 133 -17.70 -9.14 6.71
C TYR A 133 -16.26 -9.04 7.25
N GLN A 134 -16.06 -8.35 8.36
CA GLN A 134 -14.74 -8.23 9.00
C GLN A 134 -14.16 -9.61 9.35
N GLU A 135 -14.99 -10.47 9.93
CA GLU A 135 -14.57 -11.82 10.29
C GLU A 135 -14.20 -12.67 9.06
N ALA A 136 -14.95 -12.54 7.96
CA ALA A 136 -14.64 -13.22 6.70
C ALA A 136 -13.30 -12.73 6.13
N MET A 137 -13.04 -11.42 6.19
CA MET A 137 -11.77 -10.84 5.75
C MET A 137 -10.59 -11.32 6.59
N ARG A 138 -10.74 -11.42 7.90
CA ARG A 138 -9.70 -11.95 8.80
C ARG A 138 -9.38 -13.42 8.53
N LYS A 139 -10.38 -14.21 8.24
CA LYS A 139 -10.22 -15.65 7.94
C LYS A 139 -9.58 -15.92 6.60
N ASN A 140 -9.56 -14.95 5.70
CA ASN A 140 -9.00 -15.10 4.37
C ASN A 140 -7.80 -14.13 4.15
N PRO A 141 -6.61 -14.48 4.65
CA PRO A 141 -5.42 -13.63 4.56
C PRO A 141 -5.01 -13.29 3.13
N ARG A 142 -5.46 -14.07 2.13
CA ARG A 142 -5.18 -13.79 0.72
C ARG A 142 -6.07 -12.71 0.11
N MET A 143 -7.16 -12.40 0.76
CA MET A 143 -8.05 -11.30 0.33
C MET A 143 -7.56 -9.94 0.81
N ASN A 144 -6.75 -9.94 1.85
CA ASN A 144 -6.16 -8.76 2.40
C ASN A 144 -4.64 -8.84 2.17
N MET A 145 -4.20 -8.30 1.07
CA MET A 145 -2.80 -8.32 0.63
C MET A 145 -1.99 -7.24 1.36
N GLY A 146 -1.97 -7.33 2.70
CA GLY A 146 -1.41 -6.29 3.55
C GLY A 146 0.09 -6.08 3.38
N ASP A 147 0.86 -7.16 3.32
CA ASP A 147 2.31 -7.07 3.12
C ASP A 147 2.73 -7.69 1.79
N PRO A 148 3.09 -6.85 0.79
CA PRO A 148 3.59 -7.34 -0.48
C PRO A 148 4.94 -8.08 -0.35
N PHE A 149 5.60 -7.97 0.79
CA PHE A 149 6.86 -8.65 1.08
C PHE A 149 6.69 -9.97 1.83
N ALA A 150 5.48 -10.27 2.27
CA ALA A 150 5.20 -11.50 2.98
C ALA A 150 5.27 -12.69 2.02
N ASP A 151 6.40 -13.41 2.11
CA ASP A 151 6.57 -14.75 1.57
C ASP A 151 6.37 -14.93 0.04
N SER A 152 6.12 -16.16 -0.40
CA SER A 152 5.77 -16.54 -1.78
C SER A 152 4.61 -15.76 -2.39
N PHE A 153 3.90 -15.04 -1.58
CA PHE A 153 2.85 -14.14 -1.95
C PHE A 153 3.31 -13.02 -2.90
N ALA A 154 4.53 -12.51 -2.73
CA ALA A 154 5.10 -11.51 -3.62
C ALA A 154 5.24 -12.00 -5.07
N GLU A 155 5.37 -13.31 -5.29
CA GLU A 155 5.40 -13.91 -6.63
C GLU A 155 4.01 -14.10 -7.23
N GLU A 156 2.98 -14.25 -6.39
CA GLU A 156 1.58 -14.40 -6.80
C GLU A 156 0.87 -13.05 -7.01
N THR A 157 1.43 -11.93 -6.54
CA THR A 157 0.76 -10.63 -6.54
C THR A 157 0.78 -9.92 -7.89
N LEU A 158 -0.21 -9.07 -8.06
CA LEU A 158 -0.45 -8.03 -9.10
C LEU A 158 -0.28 -8.48 -10.55
N TYR A 159 0.78 -9.19 -10.91
CA TYR A 159 1.04 -9.60 -12.29
C TYR A 159 1.37 -11.10 -12.44
N GLY A 160 1.39 -11.85 -11.35
CA GLY A 160 1.75 -13.27 -11.32
C GLY A 160 0.59 -14.23 -11.08
N ILE A 161 -0.54 -13.74 -10.60
CA ILE A 161 -1.74 -14.58 -10.38
C ILE A 161 -2.35 -14.93 -11.73
N GLY A 162 -2.22 -16.19 -12.15
CA GLY A 162 -2.94 -16.68 -13.32
C GLY A 162 -4.44 -16.50 -13.15
N ALA A 163 -5.15 -16.30 -14.26
CA ALA A 163 -6.61 -16.07 -14.27
C ALA A 163 -7.42 -17.16 -13.54
N LYS A 164 -6.89 -18.37 -13.44
CA LYS A 164 -7.48 -19.46 -12.67
C LYS A 164 -7.43 -19.16 -11.16
N ARG A 165 -6.28 -18.76 -10.67
CA ARG A 165 -6.07 -18.46 -9.23
C ARG A 165 -6.88 -17.25 -8.78
N GLN A 166 -6.93 -16.22 -9.63
CA GLN A 166 -7.75 -15.04 -9.36
C GLN A 166 -9.25 -15.41 -9.24
N ARG A 167 -9.77 -16.30 -10.10
CA ARG A 167 -11.13 -16.79 -9.98
C ARG A 167 -11.36 -17.56 -8.68
N GLU A 168 -10.46 -18.47 -8.32
CA GLU A 168 -10.54 -19.23 -7.07
C GLU A 168 -10.61 -18.31 -5.84
N LEU A 169 -9.81 -17.24 -5.81
CA LEU A 169 -9.85 -16.24 -4.74
C LEU A 169 -11.18 -15.47 -4.71
N MET A 170 -11.69 -15.09 -5.86
CA MET A 170 -12.98 -14.40 -5.97
C MET A 170 -14.16 -15.32 -5.56
N GLU A 171 -14.12 -16.59 -5.93
CA GLU A 171 -15.12 -17.59 -5.52
C GLU A 171 -15.08 -17.83 -4.01
N GLN A 172 -13.89 -17.89 -3.41
CA GLN A 172 -13.73 -18.01 -1.95
C GLN A 172 -14.30 -16.78 -1.23
N LEU A 173 -14.06 -15.58 -1.75
CA LEU A 173 -14.63 -14.36 -1.20
C LEU A 173 -16.17 -14.37 -1.32
N ALA A 174 -16.69 -14.65 -2.50
CA ALA A 174 -18.14 -14.72 -2.74
C ALA A 174 -18.81 -15.73 -1.81
N SER A 175 -18.19 -16.90 -1.60
CA SER A 175 -18.66 -17.91 -0.66
C SER A 175 -18.63 -17.43 0.79
N ALA A 176 -17.56 -16.74 1.19
CA ALA A 176 -17.45 -16.18 2.55
C ALA A 176 -18.46 -15.07 2.82
N MET A 177 -18.88 -14.36 1.77
CA MET A 177 -19.83 -13.25 1.85
C MET A 177 -21.30 -13.70 1.81
N GLU A 178 -21.60 -14.96 1.39
CA GLU A 178 -22.95 -15.56 1.35
C GLU A 178 -24.04 -14.61 0.79
N GLY A 179 -23.76 -14.02 -0.37
CA GLY A 179 -24.71 -13.11 -1.04
C GLY A 179 -24.80 -11.70 -0.46
N GLN A 180 -23.92 -11.33 0.45
CA GLN A 180 -23.80 -9.96 0.91
C GLN A 180 -23.03 -9.11 -0.11
N PRO A 181 -23.36 -7.82 -0.27
CA PRO A 181 -22.59 -6.95 -1.16
C PRO A 181 -21.13 -6.84 -0.68
N MET A 182 -20.21 -6.90 -1.63
CA MET A 182 -18.79 -6.73 -1.34
C MET A 182 -18.48 -5.27 -0.99
N LEU A 183 -18.02 -5.05 0.24
CA LEU A 183 -17.40 -3.78 0.60
C LEU A 183 -15.93 -3.80 0.21
N HIS A 184 -15.50 -2.74 -0.44
CA HIS A 184 -14.08 -2.50 -0.62
C HIS A 184 -13.55 -1.76 0.59
N TYR A 185 -12.90 -2.46 1.51
CA TYR A 185 -12.28 -1.88 2.69
C TYR A 185 -11.36 -0.72 2.33
N ASP A 186 -10.59 -0.92 1.25
CA ASP A 186 -9.66 0.05 0.71
C ASP A 186 -10.32 1.33 0.21
N ASN A 187 -11.64 1.38 0.12
CA ASN A 187 -12.40 2.54 -0.33
C ASN A 187 -13.08 3.30 0.82
N ARG A 188 -12.86 2.90 2.06
CA ARG A 188 -13.41 3.63 3.21
C ARG A 188 -12.86 5.06 3.24
N PRO A 189 -13.72 6.09 3.20
CA PRO A 189 -13.27 7.47 3.22
C PRO A 189 -12.38 7.78 4.43
N GLY A 190 -11.20 8.33 4.19
CA GLY A 190 -10.23 8.71 5.21
C GLY A 190 -9.37 7.60 5.78
N CYS A 191 -9.51 6.33 5.33
CA CYS A 191 -8.80 5.21 5.95
C CYS A 191 -7.27 5.36 5.86
N TYR A 192 -6.71 5.63 4.69
CA TYR A 192 -5.25 5.80 4.55
C TYR A 192 -4.75 7.12 5.11
N TYR A 193 -5.58 8.15 5.16
CA TYR A 193 -5.23 9.35 5.90
C TYR A 193 -4.99 9.04 7.39
N GLU A 194 -5.91 8.34 8.05
CA GLU A 194 -5.84 8.05 9.48
C GLU A 194 -4.76 7.02 9.84
N TYR A 195 -4.63 5.97 9.04
CA TYR A 195 -3.78 4.84 9.40
C TYR A 195 -2.40 4.84 8.74
N MET A 196 -2.19 5.64 7.69
CA MET A 196 -0.90 5.75 7.00
C MET A 196 -0.35 7.18 7.04
N LEU A 197 -1.00 8.12 6.34
CA LEU A 197 -0.46 9.47 6.15
C LEU A 197 -0.27 10.21 7.47
N LYS A 198 -1.20 10.12 8.38
CA LYS A 198 -1.15 10.77 9.70
C LYS A 198 0.02 10.27 10.56
N LYS A 199 0.46 9.02 10.40
CA LYS A 199 1.60 8.46 11.12
C LYS A 199 2.94 9.13 10.76
N ILE A 200 3.04 9.66 9.55
CA ILE A 200 4.24 10.34 9.05
C ILE A 200 4.10 11.88 9.03
N ALA A 201 2.98 12.43 9.47
CA ALA A 201 2.73 13.87 9.44
C ALA A 201 3.71 14.73 10.26
N GLY A 202 4.45 14.12 11.19
CA GLY A 202 5.50 14.80 11.97
C GLY A 202 6.90 14.79 11.33
N VAL A 203 7.06 14.11 10.20
CA VAL A 203 8.34 14.02 9.49
C VAL A 203 8.55 15.30 8.68
N GLN A 204 9.73 15.92 8.83
CA GLN A 204 10.12 17.03 7.96
C GLN A 204 10.54 16.46 6.60
N ALA A 205 9.57 16.28 5.73
CA ALA A 205 9.76 15.85 4.34
C ALA A 205 9.47 17.02 3.39
N ARG A 206 10.03 16.96 2.20
CA ARG A 206 9.72 17.84 1.06
C ARG A 206 8.78 17.16 0.08
#